data_13d272902feee0228afdaf6a918e174a
#
_entry.id   13d272902feee0228afdaf6a918e174a
#
_cell.length_a   1.000
_cell.length_b   1.000
_cell.length_c   1.000
_cell.angle_alpha   90.00
_cell.angle_beta   90.00
_cell.angle_gamma   90.00
#
_symmetry.space_group_name_H-M   'P 1'
#
loop_
_entity.id
_entity.type
_entity.pdbx_description
1 polymer ?
#
loop_
_entity_poly.entity_id
_entity_poly.type
_entity_poly.pdbx_seq_one_letter_code
_entity_poly.pdbx_strand_id
1 'polypeptide(L)'
;ITNNAKVFKNVPLQISYQGELILRGEAVIGYKDFKKINEQIQEAEAKYKNPRNLCSGSVRQLNSEITAKRNVKFYAFTLVSAKDVDFHNSRACQMEWLKEQGFEVVEYHEVIRDTVEAEVIKFSEKIAENDFPSDGLVLVYDDIAYGRSLGRTSKFPRDSFAFKWADEIRQTKLLEIEWSPSRTGLINPVAIFEPVELEGTTVSRASVHNISIMEELELGVGDEIEVYKANMIIPQIAQNLTRSGVKDIPKVCPVCGGKTEIRQVSNAKALYCTNPECQAKHVKAFALFASRDALNIEGLSEATLE
;
A
#
# COMPACT_ATOMS: atom_id res chain seq x y z
N ILE A 1 -1.05 15.71 -12.01
CA ILE A 1 -2.24 15.06 -11.40
C ILE A 1 -3.51 15.87 -11.71
N THR A 2 -3.52 17.20 -11.47
CA THR A 2 -4.72 18.05 -11.63
C THR A 2 -5.37 17.93 -13.00
N ASN A 3 -4.59 17.93 -14.09
CA ASN A 3 -5.14 17.77 -15.45
C ASN A 3 -5.77 16.39 -15.67
N ASN A 4 -5.23 15.36 -15.02
CA ASN A 4 -5.81 14.02 -15.09
C ASN A 4 -7.09 13.90 -14.26
N ALA A 5 -7.16 14.56 -13.09
CA ALA A 5 -8.38 14.58 -12.28
C ALA A 5 -9.57 15.23 -12.99
N LYS A 6 -9.33 16.25 -13.83
CA LYS A 6 -10.39 16.91 -14.64
C LYS A 6 -11.06 15.98 -15.66
N VAL A 7 -10.46 14.87 -16.02
CA VAL A 7 -10.99 13.91 -16.99
C VAL A 7 -11.52 12.63 -16.33
N PHE A 8 -11.58 12.57 -15.01
CA PHE A 8 -12.25 11.48 -14.31
C PHE A 8 -13.75 11.49 -14.62
N LYS A 9 -14.33 10.32 -14.79
CA LYS A 9 -15.69 10.19 -15.34
C LYS A 9 -16.78 10.72 -14.42
N ASN A 10 -16.53 10.74 -13.12
CA ASN A 10 -17.53 11.06 -12.09
C ASN A 10 -17.11 12.22 -11.16
N VAL A 11 -16.08 12.97 -11.51
CA VAL A 11 -15.73 14.20 -10.78
C VAL A 11 -16.46 15.37 -11.42
N PRO A 12 -17.36 16.08 -10.71
CA PRO A 12 -18.04 17.25 -11.25
C PRO A 12 -17.03 18.38 -11.53
N LEU A 13 -17.09 18.97 -12.71
CA LEU A 13 -16.26 20.13 -13.06
C LEU A 13 -16.81 21.45 -12.52
N GLN A 14 -18.07 21.44 -12.10
CA GLN A 14 -18.78 22.57 -11.50
C GLN A 14 -19.71 22.04 -10.42
N ILE A 15 -19.75 22.72 -9.29
CA ILE A 15 -20.60 22.40 -8.13
C ILE A 15 -21.38 23.65 -7.70
N SER A 16 -22.46 23.48 -6.93
CA SER A 16 -23.28 24.60 -6.44
C SER A 16 -22.61 25.38 -5.31
N TYR A 17 -21.81 24.71 -4.50
CA TYR A 17 -21.08 25.34 -3.40
C TYR A 17 -19.97 26.25 -3.91
N GLN A 18 -19.93 27.50 -3.39
CA GLN A 18 -19.00 28.54 -3.86
C GLN A 18 -17.79 28.76 -2.94
N GLY A 19 -17.73 28.03 -1.81
CA GLY A 19 -16.62 28.12 -0.86
C GLY A 19 -15.46 27.19 -1.20
N GLU A 20 -14.44 27.21 -0.36
CA GLU A 20 -13.34 26.25 -0.42
C GLU A 20 -13.81 24.87 0.02
N LEU A 21 -13.72 23.89 -0.86
CA LEU A 21 -14.06 22.50 -0.59
C LEU A 21 -12.79 21.64 -0.58
N ILE A 22 -12.54 20.95 0.53
CA ILE A 22 -11.47 19.96 0.64
C ILE A 22 -12.09 18.62 1.01
N LEU A 23 -11.93 17.63 0.15
CA LEU A 23 -12.38 16.26 0.39
C LEU A 23 -11.27 15.25 0.08
N ARG A 24 -11.40 14.06 0.62
CA ARG A 24 -10.53 12.92 0.31
C ARG A 24 -11.34 11.81 -0.30
N GLY A 25 -10.71 11.10 -1.22
CA GLY A 25 -11.28 9.96 -1.89
C GLY A 25 -10.21 9.12 -2.55
N GLU A 26 -10.64 8.08 -3.22
CA GLU A 26 -9.76 7.18 -3.95
C GLU A 26 -10.14 7.16 -5.43
N ALA A 27 -9.12 7.20 -6.29
CA ALA A 27 -9.27 6.98 -7.72
C ALA A 27 -9.15 5.49 -8.03
N VAL A 28 -10.11 4.95 -8.78
CA VAL A 28 -10.17 3.53 -9.10
C VAL A 28 -10.45 3.30 -10.59
N ILE A 29 -10.06 2.13 -11.09
CA ILE A 29 -10.48 1.58 -12.38
C ILE A 29 -11.16 0.24 -12.09
N GLY A 30 -12.36 0.03 -12.61
CA GLY A 30 -13.12 -1.20 -12.42
C GLY A 30 -12.48 -2.40 -13.14
N TYR A 31 -12.77 -3.61 -12.66
CA TYR A 31 -12.30 -4.85 -13.27
C TYR A 31 -12.72 -4.99 -14.73
N LYS A 32 -13.94 -4.57 -15.08
CA LYS A 32 -14.46 -4.59 -16.46
C LYS A 32 -13.64 -3.69 -17.39
N ASP A 33 -13.33 -2.48 -16.95
CA ASP A 33 -12.53 -1.54 -17.75
C ASP A 33 -11.07 -1.97 -17.80
N PHE A 34 -10.52 -2.47 -16.70
CA PHE A 34 -9.18 -3.06 -16.64
C PHE A 34 -9.02 -4.21 -17.65
N LYS A 35 -9.99 -5.14 -17.73
CA LYS A 35 -9.98 -6.24 -18.69
C LYS A 35 -9.99 -5.74 -20.12
N LYS A 36 -10.89 -4.81 -20.45
CA LYS A 36 -10.97 -4.22 -21.79
C LYS A 36 -9.68 -3.53 -22.22
N ILE A 37 -9.04 -2.79 -21.31
CA ILE A 37 -7.77 -2.11 -21.59
C ILE A 37 -6.66 -3.12 -21.86
N ASN A 38 -6.55 -4.17 -21.03
CA ASN A 38 -5.55 -5.22 -21.22
C ASN A 38 -5.76 -6.05 -22.48
N GLU A 39 -6.99 -6.26 -22.92
CA GLU A 39 -7.31 -6.95 -24.19
C GLU A 39 -6.79 -6.19 -25.43
N GLN A 40 -6.68 -4.86 -25.34
CA GLN A 40 -6.17 -4.02 -26.42
C GLN A 40 -4.62 -4.00 -26.49
N ILE A 41 -3.93 -4.48 -25.48
CA ILE A 41 -2.46 -4.55 -25.42
C ILE A 41 -2.01 -5.87 -26.04
N GLN A 42 -1.31 -5.79 -27.17
CA GLN A 42 -0.87 -6.97 -27.91
C GLN A 42 0.29 -7.69 -27.23
N GLU A 43 1.24 -6.95 -26.66
CA GLU A 43 2.40 -7.49 -25.99
C GLU A 43 2.05 -7.96 -24.57
N ALA A 44 2.24 -9.24 -24.29
CA ALA A 44 1.89 -9.83 -22.99
C ALA A 44 2.64 -9.16 -21.81
N GLU A 45 3.90 -8.79 -22.02
CA GLU A 45 4.75 -8.14 -21.02
C GLU A 45 4.34 -6.69 -20.71
N ALA A 46 3.68 -6.02 -21.66
CA ALA A 46 3.16 -4.66 -21.50
C ALA A 46 1.81 -4.60 -20.77
N LYS A 47 1.15 -5.74 -20.56
CA LYS A 47 -0.14 -5.80 -19.87
C LYS A 47 0.00 -5.39 -18.39
N TYR A 48 -0.99 -4.65 -17.93
CA TYR A 48 -1.08 -4.29 -16.52
C TYR A 48 -1.43 -5.51 -15.68
N LYS A 49 -0.81 -5.63 -14.51
CA LYS A 49 -0.99 -6.80 -13.64
C LYS A 49 -2.25 -6.72 -12.77
N ASN A 50 -2.67 -5.53 -12.38
CA ASN A 50 -3.91 -5.32 -11.61
C ASN A 50 -4.51 -3.92 -11.83
N PRO A 51 -5.81 -3.71 -11.49
CA PRO A 51 -6.50 -2.43 -11.68
C PRO A 51 -5.85 -1.28 -10.91
N ARG A 52 -5.30 -1.53 -9.72
CA ARG A 52 -4.66 -0.51 -8.87
C ARG A 52 -3.41 0.06 -9.53
N ASN A 53 -2.55 -0.79 -10.09
CA ASN A 53 -1.36 -0.35 -10.83
C ASN A 53 -1.72 0.44 -12.08
N LEU A 54 -2.73 -0.02 -12.83
CA LEU A 54 -3.25 0.71 -13.97
C LEU A 54 -3.79 2.09 -13.57
N CYS A 55 -4.58 2.17 -12.49
CA CYS A 55 -5.13 3.43 -11.99
C CYS A 55 -4.02 4.39 -11.54
N SER A 56 -3.07 3.92 -10.73
CA SER A 56 -1.93 4.71 -10.27
C SER A 56 -1.10 5.26 -11.44
N GLY A 57 -0.83 4.44 -12.45
CA GLY A 57 -0.17 4.87 -13.68
C GLY A 57 -1.01 5.88 -14.48
N SER A 58 -2.33 5.72 -14.50
CA SER A 58 -3.25 6.61 -15.23
C SER A 58 -3.31 8.00 -14.62
N VAL A 59 -3.37 8.09 -13.30
CA VAL A 59 -3.39 9.38 -12.57
C VAL A 59 -2.11 10.19 -12.78
N ARG A 60 -1.00 9.53 -13.12
CA ARG A 60 0.32 10.15 -13.33
C ARG A 60 0.65 10.41 -14.79
N GLN A 61 -0.23 10.13 -15.74
CA GLN A 61 0.01 10.37 -17.15
C GLN A 61 0.33 11.85 -17.45
N LEU A 62 1.29 12.09 -18.32
CA LEU A 62 1.60 13.44 -18.82
C LEU A 62 0.50 13.94 -19.73
N ASN A 63 -0.04 13.08 -20.60
CA ASN A 63 -1.17 13.39 -21.47
C ASN A 63 -2.49 12.89 -20.83
N SER A 64 -3.36 13.84 -20.46
CA SER A 64 -4.65 13.56 -19.83
C SER A 64 -5.66 12.85 -20.78
N GLU A 65 -5.47 12.88 -22.10
CA GLU A 65 -6.31 12.13 -23.04
C GLU A 65 -6.17 10.61 -22.83
N ILE A 66 -4.99 10.14 -22.43
CA ILE A 66 -4.77 8.73 -22.08
C ILE A 66 -5.61 8.38 -20.85
N THR A 67 -5.59 9.23 -19.82
CA THR A 67 -6.39 9.05 -18.60
C THR A 67 -7.89 9.07 -18.91
N ALA A 68 -8.34 9.98 -19.79
CA ALA A 68 -9.73 10.09 -20.21
C ALA A 68 -10.28 8.80 -20.83
N LYS A 69 -9.44 8.05 -21.57
CA LYS A 69 -9.80 6.76 -22.20
C LYS A 69 -9.86 5.59 -21.23
N ARG A 70 -9.27 5.74 -20.05
CA ARG A 70 -9.12 4.64 -19.07
C ARG A 70 -10.25 4.55 -18.05
N ASN A 71 -11.27 5.39 -18.17
CA ASN A 71 -12.46 5.38 -17.33
C ASN A 71 -12.16 5.42 -15.82
N VAL A 72 -11.19 6.25 -15.41
CA VAL A 72 -10.87 6.46 -13.99
C VAL A 72 -12.08 7.10 -13.31
N LYS A 73 -12.49 6.53 -12.17
CA LYS A 73 -13.52 7.04 -11.27
C LYS A 73 -12.92 7.47 -9.93
N PHE A 74 -13.56 8.42 -9.29
CA PHE A 74 -13.18 8.89 -7.96
C PHE A 74 -14.34 8.70 -6.99
N TYR A 75 -14.07 8.10 -5.84
CA TYR A 75 -15.05 7.93 -4.77
C TYR A 75 -14.59 8.68 -3.53
N ALA A 76 -15.41 9.64 -3.08
CA ALA A 76 -15.12 10.39 -1.86
C ALA A 76 -15.44 9.55 -0.62
N PHE A 77 -14.57 9.62 0.40
CA PHE A 77 -14.76 8.92 1.67
C PHE A 77 -14.62 9.84 2.90
N THR A 78 -14.18 11.08 2.72
CA THR A 78 -14.07 12.04 3.83
C THR A 78 -14.21 13.47 3.33
N LEU A 79 -15.10 14.23 3.92
CA LEU A 79 -15.11 15.68 3.82
C LEU A 79 -14.13 16.24 4.87
N VAL A 80 -13.10 16.95 4.41
CA VAL A 80 -12.08 17.56 5.28
C VAL A 80 -12.50 18.96 5.69
N SER A 81 -12.98 19.77 4.74
CA SER A 81 -13.42 21.16 4.98
C SER A 81 -14.44 21.59 3.94
N ALA A 82 -15.52 22.19 4.43
CA ALA A 82 -16.44 23.07 3.70
C ALA A 82 -16.91 24.11 4.71
N LYS A 83 -16.55 25.39 4.51
CA LYS A 83 -16.90 26.47 5.44
C LYS A 83 -18.37 26.84 5.31
N ASP A 84 -18.94 27.33 6.39
CA ASP A 84 -20.31 27.88 6.44
C ASP A 84 -21.42 26.87 6.06
N VAL A 85 -21.14 25.57 6.21
CA VAL A 85 -22.11 24.50 6.05
C VAL A 85 -22.30 23.77 7.39
N ASP A 86 -23.55 23.69 7.86
CA ASP A 86 -23.88 22.93 9.05
C ASP A 86 -24.17 21.46 8.68
N PHE A 87 -23.39 20.57 9.20
CA PHE A 87 -23.55 19.12 9.01
C PHE A 87 -24.20 18.44 10.24
N HIS A 88 -24.80 19.18 11.15
CA HIS A 88 -25.45 18.67 12.36
C HIS A 88 -24.56 17.71 13.17
N ASN A 89 -23.26 17.96 13.15
CA ASN A 89 -22.25 17.13 13.83
C ASN A 89 -22.18 15.67 13.33
N SER A 90 -22.67 15.36 12.11
CA SER A 90 -22.78 14.01 11.53
C SER A 90 -21.91 13.86 10.29
N ARG A 91 -21.16 12.74 10.19
CA ARG A 91 -20.40 12.36 8.99
C ARG A 91 -21.33 11.86 7.88
N ALA A 92 -22.43 11.20 8.24
CA ALA A 92 -23.43 10.79 7.27
C ALA A 92 -24.03 12.00 6.54
N CYS A 93 -24.34 13.09 7.29
CA CYS A 93 -24.76 14.37 6.67
C CYS A 93 -23.69 14.95 5.73
N GLN A 94 -22.40 14.80 6.05
CA GLN A 94 -21.32 15.20 5.15
C GLN A 94 -21.31 14.40 3.85
N MET A 95 -21.54 13.09 3.91
CA MET A 95 -21.58 12.23 2.72
C MET A 95 -22.80 12.57 1.84
N GLU A 96 -23.97 12.75 2.43
CA GLU A 96 -25.17 13.15 1.67
C GLU A 96 -24.96 14.51 0.99
N TRP A 97 -24.40 15.49 1.69
CA TRP A 97 -24.10 16.78 1.09
C TRP A 97 -23.10 16.68 -0.07
N LEU A 98 -22.07 15.80 0.02
CA LEU A 98 -21.17 15.56 -1.11
C LEU A 98 -21.90 14.99 -2.33
N LYS A 99 -22.88 14.09 -2.13
CA LYS A 99 -23.74 13.58 -3.21
C LYS A 99 -24.56 14.71 -3.85
N GLU A 100 -25.10 15.62 -3.04
CA GLU A 100 -25.84 16.81 -3.53
C GLU A 100 -24.93 17.73 -4.35
N GLN A 101 -23.62 17.80 -4.04
CA GLN A 101 -22.66 18.52 -4.88
C GLN A 101 -22.24 17.74 -6.14
N GLY A 102 -22.75 16.54 -6.36
CA GLY A 102 -22.49 15.71 -7.54
C GLY A 102 -21.28 14.79 -7.43
N PHE A 103 -20.70 14.61 -6.25
CA PHE A 103 -19.65 13.61 -6.03
C PHE A 103 -20.24 12.23 -5.77
N GLU A 104 -19.65 11.21 -6.36
CA GLU A 104 -19.88 9.85 -5.89
C GLU A 104 -19.11 9.61 -4.59
N VAL A 105 -19.77 9.04 -3.59
CA VAL A 105 -19.15 8.67 -2.31
C VAL A 105 -19.05 7.15 -2.20
N VAL A 106 -18.15 6.67 -1.36
CA VAL A 106 -18.08 5.25 -1.02
C VAL A 106 -19.42 4.79 -0.43
N GLU A 107 -19.75 3.52 -0.62
CA GLU A 107 -20.89 2.94 0.06
C GLU A 107 -20.67 2.97 1.57
N TYR A 108 -21.66 3.43 2.33
CA TYR A 108 -21.62 3.48 3.79
C TYR A 108 -22.99 3.16 4.38
N HIS A 109 -22.98 2.61 5.58
CA HIS A 109 -24.18 2.36 6.37
C HIS A 109 -23.98 2.89 7.78
N GLU A 110 -25.03 3.49 8.34
CA GLU A 110 -25.07 3.85 9.75
C GLU A 110 -25.36 2.60 10.57
N VAL A 111 -24.54 2.37 11.58
CA VAL A 111 -24.63 1.18 12.44
C VAL A 111 -24.54 1.58 13.91
N ILE A 112 -25.12 0.77 14.76
CA ILE A 112 -24.95 0.81 16.21
C ILE A 112 -24.22 -0.45 16.67
N ARG A 113 -23.82 -0.48 17.94
CA ARG A 113 -23.11 -1.62 18.52
C ARG A 113 -23.75 -2.97 18.21
N ASP A 114 -25.08 -3.03 18.26
CA ASP A 114 -25.81 -4.31 18.12
C ASP A 114 -26.00 -4.74 16.65
N THR A 115 -25.74 -3.86 15.68
CA THR A 115 -25.94 -4.14 14.25
C THR A 115 -24.63 -4.18 13.45
N VAL A 116 -23.52 -3.70 14.01
CA VAL A 116 -22.25 -3.58 13.28
C VAL A 116 -21.73 -4.90 12.74
N GLU A 117 -21.83 -5.99 13.52
CA GLU A 117 -21.36 -7.31 13.11
C GLU A 117 -22.13 -7.84 11.90
N ALA A 118 -23.47 -7.72 11.95
CA ALA A 118 -24.33 -8.14 10.84
C ALA A 118 -24.05 -7.35 9.55
N GLU A 119 -23.80 -6.05 9.66
CA GLU A 119 -23.45 -5.22 8.50
C GLU A 119 -22.05 -5.54 7.95
N VAL A 120 -21.07 -5.83 8.80
CA VAL A 120 -19.74 -6.30 8.35
C VAL A 120 -19.87 -7.59 7.55
N ILE A 121 -20.70 -8.55 8.01
CA ILE A 121 -20.93 -9.81 7.29
C ILE A 121 -21.57 -9.54 5.92
N LYS A 122 -22.61 -8.72 5.85
CA LYS A 122 -23.25 -8.34 4.57
C LYS A 122 -22.28 -7.72 3.58
N PHE A 123 -21.41 -6.79 4.06
CA PHE A 123 -20.39 -6.21 3.21
C PHE A 123 -19.40 -7.25 2.72
N SER A 124 -19.00 -8.21 3.57
CA SER A 124 -18.06 -9.28 3.17
C SER A 124 -18.62 -10.18 2.06
N GLU A 125 -19.91 -10.50 2.12
CA GLU A 125 -20.58 -11.28 1.09
C GLU A 125 -20.69 -10.54 -0.25
N LYS A 126 -20.87 -9.23 -0.19
CA LYS A 126 -21.02 -8.36 -1.37
C LYS A 126 -19.71 -8.07 -2.11
N ILE A 127 -18.55 -8.22 -1.46
CA ILE A 127 -17.24 -7.85 -2.05
C ILE A 127 -16.99 -8.55 -3.37
N ALA A 128 -17.36 -9.84 -3.49
CA ALA A 128 -17.16 -10.61 -4.71
C ALA A 128 -17.92 -10.02 -5.92
N GLU A 129 -18.96 -9.21 -5.67
CA GLU A 129 -19.77 -8.56 -6.71
C GLU A 129 -19.23 -7.17 -7.11
N ASN A 130 -18.32 -6.60 -6.32
CA ASN A 130 -17.77 -5.28 -6.59
C ASN A 130 -16.93 -5.27 -7.88
N ASP A 131 -17.13 -4.25 -8.69
CA ASP A 131 -16.34 -4.05 -9.93
C ASP A 131 -14.94 -3.45 -9.66
N PHE A 132 -14.53 -3.29 -8.40
CA PHE A 132 -13.21 -2.79 -8.01
C PHE A 132 -12.72 -3.50 -6.74
N PRO A 133 -11.39 -3.61 -6.53
CA PRO A 133 -10.83 -4.26 -5.36
C PRO A 133 -11.14 -3.48 -4.08
N SER A 134 -11.53 -4.20 -3.02
CA SER A 134 -11.75 -3.67 -1.67
C SER A 134 -10.99 -4.53 -0.67
N ASP A 135 -10.14 -3.92 0.15
CA ASP A 135 -9.32 -4.61 1.16
C ASP A 135 -9.93 -4.59 2.57
N GLY A 136 -11.10 -3.97 2.72
CA GLY A 136 -11.79 -3.93 4.00
C GLY A 136 -12.81 -2.82 4.13
N LEU A 137 -13.21 -2.57 5.37
CA LEU A 137 -14.12 -1.51 5.79
C LEU A 137 -13.42 -0.53 6.74
N VAL A 138 -13.94 0.67 6.84
CA VAL A 138 -13.56 1.62 7.88
C VAL A 138 -14.78 1.92 8.73
N LEU A 139 -14.71 1.53 10.00
CA LEU A 139 -15.67 1.94 11.01
C LEU A 139 -15.25 3.31 11.54
N VAL A 140 -16.14 4.27 11.53
CA VAL A 140 -15.85 5.65 11.96
C VAL A 140 -17.01 6.16 12.83
N TYR A 141 -16.71 6.92 13.87
CA TYR A 141 -17.77 7.58 14.63
C TYR A 141 -18.49 8.62 13.77
N ASP A 142 -19.81 8.55 13.72
CA ASP A 142 -20.62 9.54 13.01
C ASP A 142 -20.55 10.91 13.70
N ASP A 143 -20.58 10.95 15.05
CA ASP A 143 -20.41 12.16 15.84
C ASP A 143 -19.02 12.77 15.65
N ILE A 144 -18.96 13.87 14.90
CA ILE A 144 -17.70 14.55 14.51
C ILE A 144 -17.00 15.14 15.75
N ALA A 145 -17.74 15.74 16.66
CA ALA A 145 -17.17 16.39 17.86
C ALA A 145 -16.59 15.33 18.79
N TYR A 146 -17.29 14.22 19.01
CA TYR A 146 -16.78 13.08 19.76
C TYR A 146 -15.53 12.49 19.10
N GLY A 147 -15.58 12.22 17.82
CA GLY A 147 -14.43 11.70 17.07
C GLY A 147 -13.18 12.59 17.23
N ARG A 148 -13.35 13.91 17.11
CA ARG A 148 -12.26 14.87 17.32
C ARG A 148 -11.72 14.84 18.75
N SER A 149 -12.57 14.64 19.76
CA SER A 149 -12.17 14.58 21.17
C SER A 149 -11.24 13.42 21.51
N LEU A 150 -11.31 12.32 20.73
CA LEU A 150 -10.43 11.14 20.87
C LEU A 150 -8.97 11.41 20.46
N GLY A 151 -8.74 12.51 19.73
CA GLY A 151 -7.41 12.94 19.29
C GLY A 151 -6.80 12.04 18.20
N ARG A 152 -5.47 12.07 18.11
CA ARG A 152 -4.69 11.39 17.07
C ARG A 152 -3.46 10.71 17.65
N THR A 153 -3.01 9.64 17.01
CA THR A 153 -1.65 9.14 17.13
C THR A 153 -0.71 9.99 16.27
N SER A 154 0.58 9.66 16.22
CA SER A 154 1.52 10.33 15.30
C SER A 154 1.12 10.21 13.81
N LYS A 155 0.36 9.19 13.45
CA LYS A 155 0.00 8.89 12.05
C LYS A 155 -1.51 8.90 11.78
N PHE A 156 -2.33 8.42 12.71
CA PHE A 156 -3.75 8.12 12.47
C PHE A 156 -4.68 8.82 13.48
N PRO A 157 -5.89 9.20 13.06
CA PRO A 157 -6.93 9.62 13.98
C PRO A 157 -7.41 8.42 14.83
N ARG A 158 -7.99 8.68 16.00
CA ARG A 158 -8.53 7.65 16.89
C ARG A 158 -10.04 7.48 16.76
N ASP A 159 -10.66 8.23 15.86
CA ASP A 159 -12.09 8.20 15.58
C ASP A 159 -12.50 7.12 14.59
N SER A 160 -11.54 6.37 14.07
CA SER A 160 -11.78 5.37 13.05
C SER A 160 -10.99 4.09 13.30
N PHE A 161 -11.56 2.99 12.85
CA PHE A 161 -10.99 1.64 12.95
C PHE A 161 -11.11 0.92 11.61
N ALA A 162 -9.98 0.44 11.08
CA ALA A 162 -9.98 -0.35 9.85
C ALA A 162 -10.26 -1.82 10.17
N PHE A 163 -11.28 -2.37 9.53
CA PHE A 163 -11.56 -3.81 9.51
C PHE A 163 -11.13 -4.34 8.14
N LYS A 164 -10.16 -5.22 8.13
CA LYS A 164 -9.64 -5.82 6.89
C LYS A 164 -10.15 -7.22 6.71
N TRP A 165 -10.39 -7.59 5.45
CA TRP A 165 -10.69 -8.96 5.09
C TRP A 165 -9.46 -9.85 5.33
N ALA A 166 -9.69 -11.14 5.42
CA ALA A 166 -8.58 -12.10 5.49
C ALA A 166 -7.73 -12.01 4.21
N ASP A 167 -6.42 -11.90 4.40
CA ASP A 167 -5.48 -11.88 3.29
C ASP A 167 -5.48 -13.25 2.57
N GLU A 168 -5.26 -13.21 1.25
CA GLU A 168 -5.00 -14.44 0.48
C GLU A 168 -3.63 -15.00 0.89
N ILE A 169 -3.60 -16.24 1.38
CA ILE A 169 -2.37 -16.92 1.80
C ILE A 169 -2.02 -17.99 0.76
N ARG A 170 -0.74 -18.08 0.39
CA ARG A 170 -0.18 -19.11 -0.48
C ARG A 170 1.03 -19.75 0.15
N GLN A 171 1.13 -21.07 -0.02
CA GLN A 171 2.28 -21.84 0.40
C GLN A 171 3.34 -21.84 -0.71
N THR A 172 4.61 -21.74 -0.31
CA THR A 172 5.76 -21.75 -1.22
C THR A 172 7.01 -22.20 -0.49
N LYS A 173 8.10 -22.44 -1.24
CA LYS A 173 9.37 -22.89 -0.71
C LYS A 173 10.39 -21.76 -0.66
N LEU A 174 11.03 -21.57 0.50
CA LEU A 174 12.11 -20.61 0.69
C LEU A 174 13.38 -21.11 0.00
N LEU A 175 13.87 -20.35 -0.98
CA LEU A 175 15.04 -20.71 -1.77
C LEU A 175 16.32 -20.10 -1.23
N GLU A 176 16.27 -18.85 -0.76
CA GLU A 176 17.43 -18.07 -0.33
C GLU A 176 17.03 -16.94 0.63
N ILE A 177 17.94 -16.49 1.46
CA ILE A 177 17.86 -15.20 2.16
C ILE A 177 18.90 -14.26 1.55
N GLU A 178 18.43 -13.27 0.81
CA GLU A 178 19.26 -12.19 0.26
C GLU A 178 19.52 -11.13 1.33
N TRP A 179 20.76 -10.68 1.44
CA TRP A 179 21.18 -9.69 2.43
C TRP A 179 21.62 -8.40 1.72
N SER A 180 20.88 -7.32 1.89
CA SER A 180 21.13 -6.06 1.20
C SER A 180 21.46 -4.93 2.20
N PRO A 181 22.67 -4.34 2.14
CA PRO A 181 23.03 -3.22 2.99
C PRO A 181 22.34 -1.92 2.55
N SER A 182 21.87 -1.15 3.53
CA SER A 182 21.31 0.18 3.35
C SER A 182 22.38 1.27 3.39
N ARG A 183 22.00 2.52 3.14
CA ARG A 183 22.87 3.70 3.26
C ARG A 183 23.46 3.89 4.67
N THR A 184 22.81 3.41 5.70
CA THR A 184 23.29 3.48 7.10
C THR A 184 24.14 2.29 7.48
N GLY A 185 24.29 1.30 6.58
CA GLY A 185 24.96 0.05 6.82
C GLY A 185 24.10 -1.02 7.45
N LEU A 186 22.84 -0.74 7.77
CA LEU A 186 21.87 -1.77 8.16
C LEU A 186 21.70 -2.77 7.01
N ILE A 187 21.88 -4.05 7.29
CA ILE A 187 21.73 -5.14 6.30
C ILE A 187 20.38 -5.82 6.55
N ASN A 188 19.47 -5.67 5.58
CA ASN A 188 18.13 -6.22 5.69
C ASN A 188 18.07 -7.61 5.04
N PRO A 189 17.49 -8.60 5.72
CA PRO A 189 17.18 -9.90 5.13
C PRO A 189 15.94 -9.80 4.24
N VAL A 190 16.01 -10.41 3.07
CA VAL A 190 14.91 -10.56 2.11
C VAL A 190 14.79 -12.04 1.76
N ALA A 191 13.65 -12.62 2.05
CA ALA A 191 13.35 -13.99 1.64
C ALA A 191 13.07 -14.05 0.13
N ILE A 192 13.78 -14.94 -0.56
CA ILE A 192 13.55 -15.31 -1.95
C ILE A 192 12.92 -16.70 -1.93
N PHE A 193 11.79 -16.86 -2.62
CA PHE A 193 11.02 -18.09 -2.63
C PHE A 193 10.49 -18.43 -4.03
N GLU A 194 10.04 -19.66 -4.22
CA GLU A 194 9.43 -20.07 -5.48
C GLU A 194 8.26 -19.12 -5.83
N PRO A 195 8.18 -18.64 -7.10
CA PRO A 195 7.15 -17.69 -7.48
C PRO A 195 5.74 -18.22 -7.25
N VAL A 196 4.88 -17.41 -6.63
CA VAL A 196 3.47 -17.72 -6.39
C VAL A 196 2.58 -16.58 -6.84
N GLU A 197 1.37 -16.91 -7.29
CA GLU A 197 0.34 -15.92 -7.61
C GLU A 197 -0.38 -15.50 -6.34
N LEU A 198 -0.36 -14.18 -6.06
CA LEU A 198 -1.06 -13.55 -4.94
C LEU A 198 -1.71 -12.26 -5.43
N GLU A 199 -3.00 -12.10 -5.16
CA GLU A 199 -3.73 -10.87 -5.51
C GLU A 199 -3.51 -10.45 -6.97
N GLY A 200 -3.55 -11.43 -7.89
CA GLY A 200 -3.41 -11.22 -9.32
C GLY A 200 -2.02 -10.81 -9.79
N THR A 201 -0.99 -10.97 -8.97
CA THR A 201 0.41 -10.77 -9.39
C THR A 201 1.32 -11.86 -8.86
N THR A 202 2.35 -12.19 -9.64
CA THR A 202 3.40 -13.14 -9.23
C THR A 202 4.34 -12.47 -8.24
N VAL A 203 4.57 -13.08 -7.10
CA VAL A 203 5.54 -12.66 -6.10
C VAL A 203 6.56 -13.76 -5.83
N SER A 204 7.82 -13.39 -5.59
CA SER A 204 8.93 -14.33 -5.32
C SER A 204 9.87 -13.82 -4.24
N ARG A 205 9.53 -12.68 -3.60
CA ARG A 205 10.38 -12.09 -2.55
C ARG A 205 9.56 -11.33 -1.53
N ALA A 206 9.97 -11.41 -0.25
CA ALA A 206 9.36 -10.69 0.85
C ALA A 206 10.42 -10.17 1.82
N SER A 207 10.21 -8.98 2.39
CA SER A 207 11.08 -8.47 3.45
C SER A 207 10.89 -9.29 4.72
N VAL A 208 12.01 -9.65 5.38
CA VAL A 208 12.00 -10.27 6.70
C VAL A 208 12.35 -9.24 7.81
N HIS A 209 12.52 -8.00 7.41
CA HIS A 209 12.75 -6.82 8.26
C HIS A 209 14.06 -6.87 9.08
N ASN A 210 14.29 -7.90 9.92
CA ASN A 210 15.44 -7.99 10.79
C ASN A 210 15.69 -9.45 11.26
N ILE A 211 16.80 -9.66 11.98
CA ILE A 211 17.18 -10.97 12.51
C ILE A 211 16.16 -11.51 13.52
N SER A 212 15.58 -10.67 14.37
CA SER A 212 14.60 -11.14 15.37
C SER A 212 13.38 -11.80 14.73
N ILE A 213 12.88 -11.24 13.61
CA ILE A 213 11.78 -11.85 12.85
C ILE A 213 12.22 -13.18 12.20
N MET A 214 13.47 -13.26 11.69
CA MET A 214 13.99 -14.53 11.19
C MET A 214 14.06 -15.61 12.28
N GLU A 215 14.53 -15.22 13.48
CA GLU A 215 14.61 -16.13 14.64
C GLU A 215 13.21 -16.55 15.10
N GLU A 216 12.26 -15.62 15.17
CA GLU A 216 10.85 -15.89 15.56
C GLU A 216 10.16 -16.86 14.59
N LEU A 217 10.38 -16.67 13.29
CA LEU A 217 9.88 -17.55 12.25
C LEU A 217 10.73 -18.82 12.07
N GLU A 218 11.87 -18.91 12.74
CA GLU A 218 12.83 -20.02 12.60
C GLU A 218 13.17 -20.34 11.13
N LEU A 219 13.38 -19.28 10.31
CA LEU A 219 13.56 -19.40 8.87
C LEU A 219 14.88 -20.07 8.49
N GLY A 220 14.79 -21.12 7.68
CA GLY A 220 15.92 -21.76 7.03
C GLY A 220 15.68 -22.01 5.55
N VAL A 221 16.75 -21.97 4.75
CA VAL A 221 16.68 -22.26 3.32
C VAL A 221 16.14 -23.67 3.09
N GLY A 222 15.16 -23.79 2.21
CA GLY A 222 14.45 -25.04 1.92
C GLY A 222 13.14 -25.21 2.68
N ASP A 223 12.81 -24.31 3.64
CA ASP A 223 11.58 -24.36 4.40
C ASP A 223 10.34 -24.11 3.52
N GLU A 224 9.26 -24.76 3.90
CA GLU A 224 7.92 -24.43 3.40
C GLU A 224 7.34 -23.28 4.21
N ILE A 225 6.99 -22.19 3.54
CA ILE A 225 6.50 -20.97 4.14
C ILE A 225 5.14 -20.59 3.56
N GLU A 226 4.34 -19.90 4.34
CA GLU A 226 3.14 -19.24 3.87
C GLU A 226 3.39 -17.75 3.70
N VAL A 227 2.95 -17.22 2.55
CA VAL A 227 3.14 -15.82 2.18
C VAL A 227 1.80 -15.17 1.85
N TYR A 228 1.71 -13.88 2.12
CA TYR A 228 0.54 -13.05 1.82
C TYR A 228 0.99 -11.64 1.39
N LYS A 229 0.05 -10.81 0.95
CA LYS A 229 0.33 -9.39 0.66
C LYS A 229 -0.33 -8.48 1.68
N ALA A 230 0.45 -7.90 2.56
CA ALA A 230 -0.04 -6.84 3.42
C ALA A 230 -0.58 -5.66 2.58
N ASN A 231 -1.82 -5.25 2.86
CA ASN A 231 -2.53 -4.21 2.11
C ASN A 231 -2.63 -4.49 0.59
N MET A 232 -2.70 -5.75 0.18
CA MET A 232 -2.75 -6.19 -1.22
C MET A 232 -1.52 -5.79 -2.06
N ILE A 233 -0.44 -5.33 -1.43
CA ILE A 233 0.73 -4.76 -2.13
C ILE A 233 2.04 -5.41 -1.71
N ILE A 234 2.31 -5.48 -0.41
CA ILE A 234 3.64 -5.78 0.13
C ILE A 234 3.72 -7.25 0.53
N PRO A 235 4.50 -8.10 -0.17
CA PRO A 235 4.66 -9.49 0.21
C PRO A 235 5.30 -9.62 1.59
N GLN A 236 4.75 -10.50 2.41
CA GLN A 236 5.23 -10.84 3.74
C GLN A 236 5.10 -12.34 4.00
N ILE A 237 5.89 -12.86 4.93
CA ILE A 237 5.77 -14.24 5.41
C ILE A 237 4.75 -14.24 6.54
N ALA A 238 3.68 -15.04 6.40
CA ALA A 238 2.67 -15.25 7.43
C ALA A 238 3.18 -16.21 8.50
N GLN A 239 3.74 -17.34 8.07
CA GLN A 239 4.33 -18.33 8.94
C GLN A 239 5.32 -19.25 8.21
N ASN A 240 6.14 -19.92 8.96
CA ASN A 240 7.03 -20.99 8.50
C ASN A 240 6.49 -22.33 8.98
N LEU A 241 6.20 -23.23 8.06
CA LEU A 241 5.61 -24.54 8.37
C LEU A 241 6.66 -25.58 8.76
N THR A 242 7.89 -25.49 8.24
CA THR A 242 8.96 -26.45 8.47
C THR A 242 9.82 -26.10 9.69
N ARG A 243 10.15 -24.82 9.88
CA ARG A 243 10.91 -24.31 11.01
C ARG A 243 12.28 -24.97 11.20
N SER A 244 13.10 -25.00 10.14
CA SER A 244 14.42 -25.63 10.18
C SER A 244 15.49 -24.82 10.93
N GLY A 245 15.18 -23.58 11.26
CA GLY A 245 16.02 -22.68 12.04
C GLY A 245 17.00 -21.84 11.24
N VAL A 246 17.36 -20.68 11.78
CA VAL A 246 18.26 -19.70 11.15
C VAL A 246 19.69 -20.23 11.19
N LYS A 247 20.29 -20.47 10.02
CA LYS A 247 21.64 -21.07 9.92
C LYS A 247 22.71 -20.08 9.43
N ASP A 248 22.37 -19.15 8.53
CA ASP A 248 23.35 -18.41 7.75
C ASP A 248 23.18 -16.89 7.85
N ILE A 249 23.52 -16.33 9.03
CA ILE A 249 23.66 -14.87 9.16
C ILE A 249 25.08 -14.49 8.67
N PRO A 250 25.22 -13.59 7.68
CA PRO A 250 26.51 -13.23 7.10
C PRO A 250 27.46 -12.60 8.12
N LYS A 251 28.67 -13.15 8.24
CA LYS A 251 29.75 -12.60 9.06
C LYS A 251 30.54 -11.48 8.35
N VAL A 252 30.34 -11.37 7.04
CA VAL A 252 30.92 -10.35 6.19
C VAL A 252 29.83 -9.69 5.35
N CYS A 253 30.03 -8.41 5.05
CA CYS A 253 29.09 -7.67 4.19
C CYS A 253 29.09 -8.24 2.77
N PRO A 254 27.94 -8.56 2.18
CA PRO A 254 27.87 -9.17 0.85
C PRO A 254 28.37 -8.24 -0.27
N VAL A 255 28.43 -6.92 -0.03
CA VAL A 255 28.89 -5.97 -1.04
C VAL A 255 30.38 -5.64 -0.91
N CYS A 256 30.85 -5.33 0.29
CA CYS A 256 32.23 -4.85 0.46
C CYS A 256 33.16 -5.87 1.13
N GLY A 257 32.69 -7.07 1.54
CA GLY A 257 33.48 -8.06 2.27
C GLY A 257 33.90 -7.65 3.71
N GLY A 258 33.57 -6.44 4.13
CA GLY A 258 33.89 -5.92 5.45
C GLY A 258 33.11 -6.66 6.56
N LYS A 259 33.64 -6.60 7.80
CA LYS A 259 33.03 -7.26 8.97
C LYS A 259 31.59 -6.78 9.19
N THR A 260 30.72 -7.72 9.57
CA THR A 260 29.35 -7.41 10.04
C THR A 260 29.26 -7.53 11.56
N GLU A 261 28.27 -6.86 12.13
CA GLU A 261 27.97 -6.86 13.57
C GLU A 261 26.47 -6.91 13.79
N ILE A 262 26.03 -7.77 14.72
CA ILE A 262 24.64 -7.77 15.17
C ILE A 262 24.50 -6.74 16.29
N ARG A 263 23.58 -5.80 16.14
CA ARG A 263 23.26 -4.77 17.13
C ARG A 263 21.83 -4.91 17.60
N GLN A 264 21.63 -4.61 18.90
CA GLN A 264 20.29 -4.44 19.44
C GLN A 264 19.81 -3.03 19.11
N VAL A 265 18.71 -2.94 18.36
CA VAL A 265 18.05 -1.65 18.00
C VAL A 265 16.63 -1.72 18.54
N SER A 266 16.35 -0.95 19.59
CA SER A 266 15.10 -1.08 20.35
C SER A 266 14.91 -2.54 20.82
N ASN A 267 13.83 -3.20 20.38
CA ASN A 267 13.53 -4.57 20.78
C ASN A 267 13.91 -5.62 19.71
N ALA A 268 14.69 -5.25 18.68
CA ALA A 268 15.04 -6.14 17.59
C ALA A 268 16.56 -6.24 17.38
N LYS A 269 17.03 -7.42 16.96
CA LYS A 269 18.40 -7.64 16.50
C LYS A 269 18.49 -7.28 15.01
N ALA A 270 19.47 -6.46 14.66
CA ALA A 270 19.71 -6.03 13.29
C ALA A 270 21.20 -6.23 12.92
N LEU A 271 21.45 -6.60 11.66
CA LEU A 271 22.80 -6.79 11.13
C LEU A 271 23.33 -5.49 10.54
N TYR A 272 24.57 -5.16 10.80
CA TYR A 272 25.23 -3.95 10.27
C TYR A 272 26.56 -4.27 9.62
N CYS A 273 26.82 -3.63 8.48
CA CYS A 273 28.17 -3.51 7.92
C CYS A 273 28.94 -2.45 8.69
N THR A 274 30.11 -2.83 9.25
CA THR A 274 30.94 -1.92 10.05
C THR A 274 31.91 -1.09 9.19
N ASN A 275 32.13 -1.44 7.91
CA ASN A 275 32.99 -0.70 7.00
C ASN A 275 32.39 0.68 6.65
N PRO A 276 33.03 1.82 7.02
CA PRO A 276 32.55 3.14 6.65
C PRO A 276 32.61 3.37 5.12
N GLU A 277 33.59 2.78 4.44
CA GLU A 277 33.84 2.93 2.99
C GLU A 277 33.07 1.86 2.16
N CYS A 278 31.99 1.33 2.68
CA CYS A 278 31.20 0.35 1.95
C CYS A 278 30.50 1.01 0.74
N GLN A 279 30.78 0.51 -0.46
CA GLN A 279 30.22 1.04 -1.71
C GLN A 279 28.70 1.16 -1.68
N ALA A 280 28.00 0.16 -1.14
CA ALA A 280 26.55 0.22 -1.01
C ALA A 280 26.05 1.40 -0.16
N LYS A 281 26.79 1.80 0.89
CA LYS A 281 26.45 2.98 1.69
C LYS A 281 26.54 4.25 0.86
N HIS A 282 27.61 4.40 0.07
CA HIS A 282 27.82 5.57 -0.79
C HIS A 282 26.77 5.64 -1.89
N VAL A 283 26.58 4.57 -2.66
CA VAL A 283 25.59 4.51 -3.75
C VAL A 283 24.19 4.86 -3.22
N LYS A 284 23.77 4.25 -2.11
CA LYS A 284 22.43 4.51 -1.53
C LYS A 284 22.32 5.90 -0.88
N ALA A 285 23.42 6.51 -0.43
CA ALA A 285 23.42 7.89 0.03
C ALA A 285 23.21 8.86 -1.14
N PHE A 286 23.89 8.62 -2.27
CA PHE A 286 23.68 9.40 -3.50
C PHE A 286 22.28 9.19 -4.08
N ALA A 287 21.77 7.96 -4.08
CA ALA A 287 20.41 7.68 -4.53
C ALA A 287 19.36 8.44 -3.70
N LEU A 288 19.55 8.52 -2.37
CA LEU A 288 18.70 9.34 -1.51
C LEU A 288 18.83 10.84 -1.85
N PHE A 289 20.06 11.33 -2.04
CA PHE A 289 20.33 12.74 -2.41
C PHE A 289 19.64 13.12 -3.73
N ALA A 290 19.65 12.20 -4.71
CA ALA A 290 18.98 12.40 -5.99
C ALA A 290 17.47 12.17 -5.94
N SER A 291 16.95 11.52 -4.89
CA SER A 291 15.56 11.09 -4.79
C SER A 291 14.56 12.25 -4.74
N ARG A 292 13.29 11.90 -4.95
CA ARG A 292 12.16 12.84 -4.88
C ARG A 292 12.07 13.58 -3.53
N ASP A 293 12.47 12.93 -2.46
CA ASP A 293 12.40 13.48 -1.10
C ASP A 293 13.57 14.43 -0.76
N ALA A 294 14.54 14.58 -1.68
CA ALA A 294 15.67 15.50 -1.56
C ALA A 294 15.73 16.44 -2.78
N LEU A 295 16.64 16.23 -3.73
CA LEU A 295 16.84 17.15 -4.87
C LEU A 295 15.98 16.83 -6.10
N ASN A 296 15.26 15.71 -6.10
CA ASN A 296 14.39 15.27 -7.20
C ASN A 296 15.06 15.30 -8.58
N ILE A 297 16.25 14.73 -8.69
CA ILE A 297 17.02 14.66 -9.94
C ILE A 297 16.43 13.52 -10.77
N GLU A 298 15.75 13.86 -11.87
CA GLU A 298 15.14 12.88 -12.75
C GLU A 298 16.21 12.05 -13.50
N GLY A 299 15.96 10.74 -13.64
CA GLY A 299 16.83 9.81 -14.36
C GLY A 299 18.06 9.33 -13.59
N LEU A 300 18.35 9.86 -12.41
CA LEU A 300 19.44 9.39 -11.56
C LEU A 300 18.92 8.38 -10.52
N SER A 301 18.89 7.12 -10.91
CA SER A 301 18.48 6.00 -10.07
C SER A 301 19.66 5.27 -9.44
N GLU A 302 19.41 4.38 -8.47
CA GLU A 302 20.43 3.51 -7.86
C GLU A 302 21.18 2.72 -8.95
N ALA A 303 20.46 2.11 -9.90
CA ALA A 303 21.06 1.37 -11.02
C ALA A 303 21.94 2.24 -11.99
N THR A 304 21.78 3.57 -11.96
CA THR A 304 22.63 4.48 -12.74
C THR A 304 23.89 4.86 -11.97
N LEU A 305 23.86 4.73 -10.65
CA LEU A 305 24.96 5.06 -9.74
C LEU A 305 25.90 3.86 -9.47
N GLU A 306 25.44 2.64 -9.70
CA GLU A 306 26.23 1.40 -9.68
C GLU A 306 27.07 1.25 -10.97
#